data_79915b362b5303079af1a21404bc976f
#
_entry.id   79915b362b5303079af1a21404bc976f
#
_cell.length_a   1.000
_cell.length_b   1.000
_cell.length_c   1.000
_cell.angle_alpha   90.00
_cell.angle_beta   90.00
_cell.angle_gamma   90.00
#
_symmetry.space_group_name_H-M   'P 1'
#
loop_
_entity.id
_entity.type
_entity.pdbx_description
1 polymer ?
#
loop_
_entity_poly.entity_id
_entity_poly.type
_entity_poly.pdbx_seq_one_letter_code
_entity_poly.pdbx_strand_id
1 'polypeptide(L)'
;MILQGRTISKGKATGKVLKLEEPLSFLGGVDGATGDLRVEKEGNVSERILVFPRGKGSTVGSFVMYDLMVHGKAPAAVINSSAETIVATGAVISSIPMIDSVDVTLLHDGDDVTVDADAGTVEIHGVKVIESSSSVVMIGDRFIMLHRPSTSHSYPGRWSLVSGKGEGGETPEETAIREIHEETGIVVEKASATMDALVVREDDIIWKVTPFIFTVPEGTEPVINSENIEYRMCTLSDLDGMDLVPLTKDAVSKLMGLI
;
A
#
# COMPACT_ATOMS: atom_id res chain seq x y z
N MET A 1 -8.99 6.94 5.01
CA MET A 1 -7.70 7.07 4.25
C MET A 1 -7.98 7.60 2.86
N ILE A 2 -7.22 8.60 2.43
CA ILE A 2 -7.37 9.17 1.07
C ILE A 2 -6.17 8.74 0.23
N LEU A 3 -6.46 8.10 -0.91
CA LEU A 3 -5.48 7.76 -1.94
C LEU A 3 -5.52 8.81 -3.04
N GLN A 4 -4.37 9.12 -3.62
CA GLN A 4 -4.25 10.02 -4.76
C GLN A 4 -4.13 9.20 -6.03
N GLY A 5 -4.73 9.72 -7.12
CA GLY A 5 -4.64 9.14 -8.43
C GLY A 5 -4.77 10.21 -9.51
N ARG A 6 -4.83 9.78 -10.77
CA ARG A 6 -5.01 10.64 -11.92
C ARG A 6 -6.44 10.51 -12.44
N THR A 7 -7.12 11.64 -12.62
CA THR A 7 -8.45 11.71 -13.25
C THR A 7 -8.40 11.25 -14.71
N ILE A 8 -9.21 10.27 -15.06
CA ILE A 8 -9.43 9.82 -16.45
C ILE A 8 -10.81 10.28 -16.95
N SER A 9 -11.86 10.05 -16.18
CA SER A 9 -13.22 10.49 -16.47
C SER A 9 -13.81 11.13 -15.22
N LYS A 10 -14.33 12.34 -15.34
CA LYS A 10 -14.84 13.15 -14.22
C LYS A 10 -16.11 12.57 -13.61
N GLY A 11 -16.38 12.98 -12.37
CA GLY A 11 -17.57 12.64 -11.62
C GLY A 11 -17.25 12.14 -10.22
N LYS A 12 -18.32 11.87 -9.45
CA LYS A 12 -18.22 11.39 -8.09
C LYS A 12 -19.12 10.20 -7.87
N ALA A 13 -18.66 9.25 -7.07
CA ALA A 13 -19.45 8.08 -6.71
C ALA A 13 -19.06 7.57 -5.32
N THR A 14 -20.02 7.01 -4.61
CA THR A 14 -19.79 6.28 -3.36
C THR A 14 -20.42 4.89 -3.49
N GLY A 15 -19.73 3.86 -3.05
CA GLY A 15 -20.24 2.49 -3.15
C GLY A 15 -19.25 1.47 -2.63
N LYS A 16 -19.68 0.21 -2.73
CA LYS A 16 -18.86 -0.94 -2.35
C LYS A 16 -17.92 -1.35 -3.47
N VAL A 17 -16.68 -1.60 -3.11
CA VAL A 17 -15.66 -2.14 -4.02
C VAL A 17 -16.05 -3.52 -4.52
N LEU A 18 -15.91 -3.73 -5.82
CA LEU A 18 -15.83 -5.03 -6.47
C LEU A 18 -14.43 -5.14 -7.07
N LYS A 19 -13.54 -5.86 -6.39
CA LYS A 19 -12.13 -5.96 -6.76
C LYS A 19 -11.84 -7.22 -7.55
N LEU A 20 -11.11 -7.06 -8.65
CA LEU A 20 -10.49 -8.15 -9.40
C LEU A 20 -8.99 -8.05 -9.27
N GLU A 21 -8.33 -9.16 -9.00
CA GLU A 21 -6.86 -9.21 -8.85
C GLU A 21 -6.17 -9.23 -10.23
N GLU A 22 -6.85 -9.75 -11.24
CA GLU A 22 -6.34 -9.90 -12.59
C GLU A 22 -6.81 -8.77 -13.53
N PRO A 23 -6.04 -8.45 -14.58
CA PRO A 23 -6.48 -7.53 -15.62
C PRO A 23 -7.81 -7.94 -16.27
N LEU A 24 -8.72 -6.99 -16.46
CA LEU A 24 -10.06 -7.22 -17.00
C LEU A 24 -10.13 -6.93 -18.49
N SER A 25 -10.69 -7.89 -19.26
CA SER A 25 -11.20 -7.63 -20.61
C SER A 25 -12.71 -7.43 -20.54
N PHE A 26 -13.22 -6.24 -20.85
CA PHE A 26 -14.67 -6.02 -20.89
C PHE A 26 -15.34 -6.90 -21.96
N LEU A 27 -14.72 -7.03 -23.15
CA LEU A 27 -15.25 -7.96 -24.16
C LEU A 27 -15.07 -9.41 -23.69
N GLY A 28 -16.17 -10.07 -23.44
CA GLY A 28 -16.22 -11.47 -22.94
C GLY A 28 -16.05 -11.62 -21.45
N GLY A 29 -15.59 -10.61 -20.72
CA GLY A 29 -15.43 -10.63 -19.26
C GLY A 29 -16.57 -9.97 -18.50
N VAL A 30 -17.38 -9.13 -19.17
CA VAL A 30 -18.56 -8.48 -18.60
C VAL A 30 -19.72 -8.57 -19.59
N ASP A 31 -20.91 -8.88 -19.11
CA ASP A 31 -22.13 -8.82 -19.91
C ASP A 31 -22.64 -7.37 -19.95
N GLY A 32 -22.68 -6.75 -21.13
CA GLY A 32 -23.08 -5.36 -21.29
C GLY A 32 -24.56 -5.08 -20.97
N ALA A 33 -25.43 -6.09 -21.09
CA ALA A 33 -26.85 -5.94 -20.83
C ALA A 33 -27.23 -6.15 -19.35
N THR A 34 -26.52 -7.04 -18.65
CA THR A 34 -26.84 -7.42 -17.26
C THR A 34 -25.86 -6.88 -16.22
N GLY A 35 -24.63 -6.58 -16.63
CA GLY A 35 -23.53 -6.20 -15.74
C GLY A 35 -22.84 -7.39 -15.07
N ASP A 36 -23.21 -8.63 -15.40
CA ASP A 36 -22.64 -9.81 -14.79
C ASP A 36 -21.19 -10.04 -15.24
N LEU A 37 -20.32 -10.38 -14.29
CA LEU A 37 -18.96 -10.84 -14.57
C LEU A 37 -18.99 -12.22 -15.18
N ARG A 38 -18.16 -12.42 -16.22
CA ARG A 38 -17.91 -13.69 -16.91
C ARG A 38 -16.46 -14.13 -16.78
N VAL A 39 -15.83 -13.77 -15.66
CA VAL A 39 -14.49 -14.15 -15.26
C VAL A 39 -14.56 -15.14 -14.10
N GLU A 40 -13.43 -15.61 -13.56
CA GLU A 40 -13.41 -16.58 -12.45
C GLU A 40 -14.17 -16.10 -11.20
N LYS A 41 -14.21 -14.80 -10.95
CA LYS A 41 -14.95 -14.20 -9.83
C LYS A 41 -16.40 -13.98 -10.23
N GLU A 42 -17.33 -14.53 -9.45
CA GLU A 42 -18.76 -14.22 -9.57
C GLU A 42 -19.05 -12.80 -9.05
N GLY A 43 -19.93 -12.08 -9.71
CA GLY A 43 -20.34 -10.75 -9.30
C GLY A 43 -21.05 -9.98 -10.41
N ASN A 44 -21.56 -8.80 -10.05
CA ASN A 44 -22.19 -7.87 -10.97
C ASN A 44 -21.58 -6.47 -10.76
N VAL A 45 -21.18 -5.81 -11.83
CA VAL A 45 -20.51 -4.50 -11.79
C VAL A 45 -21.46 -3.34 -11.53
N SER A 46 -22.77 -3.54 -11.71
CA SER A 46 -23.78 -2.48 -11.61
C SER A 46 -23.73 -1.80 -10.23
N GLU A 47 -23.63 -0.48 -10.23
CA GLU A 47 -23.58 0.38 -9.02
C GLU A 47 -22.41 0.08 -8.06
N ARG A 48 -21.42 -0.70 -8.49
CA ARG A 48 -20.24 -1.02 -7.69
C ARG A 48 -19.06 -0.10 -8.07
N ILE A 49 -18.14 0.07 -7.16
CA ILE A 49 -16.83 0.65 -7.47
C ILE A 49 -15.95 -0.48 -7.99
N LEU A 50 -15.78 -0.54 -9.31
CA LEU A 50 -15.05 -1.62 -9.97
C LEU A 50 -13.54 -1.34 -9.93
N VAL A 51 -12.79 -2.20 -9.25
CA VAL A 51 -11.34 -2.06 -9.04
C VAL A 51 -10.61 -3.23 -9.71
N PHE A 52 -9.63 -2.94 -10.54
CA PHE A 52 -8.78 -3.94 -11.18
C PHE A 52 -7.45 -3.31 -11.63
N PRO A 53 -6.35 -4.09 -11.80
CA PRO A 53 -5.04 -3.53 -12.06
C PRO A 53 -5.00 -2.70 -13.36
N ARG A 54 -5.50 -3.26 -14.45
CA ARG A 54 -5.52 -2.63 -15.79
C ARG A 54 -6.50 -3.33 -16.73
N GLY A 55 -6.89 -2.64 -17.78
CA GLY A 55 -7.61 -3.24 -18.89
C GLY A 55 -6.72 -4.15 -19.72
N LYS A 56 -7.35 -5.09 -20.45
CA LYS A 56 -6.74 -5.92 -21.49
C LYS A 56 -7.75 -6.21 -22.59
N GLY A 57 -7.27 -6.60 -23.75
CA GLY A 57 -8.10 -7.18 -24.82
C GLY A 57 -8.47 -6.21 -25.94
N SER A 58 -9.66 -6.40 -26.50
CA SER A 58 -10.11 -5.78 -27.74
C SER A 58 -10.63 -4.34 -27.57
N THR A 59 -10.44 -3.50 -28.57
CA THR A 59 -11.04 -2.15 -28.67
C THR A 59 -12.57 -2.14 -28.53
N VAL A 60 -13.23 -3.26 -28.80
CA VAL A 60 -14.68 -3.44 -28.57
C VAL A 60 -15.06 -3.34 -27.07
N GLY A 61 -14.08 -3.50 -26.15
CA GLY A 61 -14.33 -3.35 -24.71
C GLY A 61 -14.93 -2.00 -24.31
N SER A 62 -14.57 -0.90 -25.01
CA SER A 62 -15.16 0.41 -24.78
C SER A 62 -16.66 0.45 -25.10
N PHE A 63 -17.09 -0.31 -26.12
CA PHE A 63 -18.52 -0.42 -26.48
C PHE A 63 -19.29 -1.27 -25.45
N VAL A 64 -18.66 -2.27 -24.81
CA VAL A 64 -19.29 -3.02 -23.70
C VAL A 64 -19.54 -2.06 -22.51
N MET A 65 -18.61 -1.15 -22.21
CA MET A 65 -18.84 -0.14 -21.17
C MET A 65 -19.98 0.80 -21.54
N TYR A 66 -20.07 1.20 -22.81
CA TYR A 66 -21.20 2.00 -23.31
C TYR A 66 -22.53 1.25 -23.23
N ASP A 67 -22.53 -0.03 -23.57
CA ASP A 67 -23.71 -0.90 -23.47
C ASP A 67 -24.21 -1.05 -22.02
N LEU A 68 -23.29 -1.22 -21.06
CA LEU A 68 -23.60 -1.18 -19.63
C LEU A 68 -24.32 0.12 -19.24
N MET A 69 -23.85 1.26 -19.72
CA MET A 69 -24.46 2.58 -19.44
C MET A 69 -25.87 2.64 -20.04
N VAL A 70 -26.06 2.21 -21.30
CA VAL A 70 -27.36 2.21 -21.99
C VAL A 70 -28.39 1.35 -21.23
N HIS A 71 -27.96 0.23 -20.68
CA HIS A 71 -28.82 -0.68 -19.92
C HIS A 71 -28.97 -0.30 -18.43
N GLY A 72 -28.33 0.79 -17.97
CA GLY A 72 -28.32 1.19 -16.56
C GLY A 72 -27.62 0.18 -15.65
N LYS A 73 -26.59 -0.49 -16.18
CA LYS A 73 -25.79 -1.51 -15.51
C LYS A 73 -24.32 -1.10 -15.34
N ALA A 74 -24.01 0.15 -15.60
CA ALA A 74 -22.66 0.67 -15.45
C ALA A 74 -22.17 0.59 -13.99
N PRO A 75 -20.88 0.37 -13.75
CA PRO A 75 -20.29 0.57 -12.45
C PRO A 75 -20.44 2.04 -12.03
N ALA A 76 -20.55 2.29 -10.73
CA ALA A 76 -20.62 3.65 -10.18
C ALA A 76 -19.32 4.43 -10.42
N ALA A 77 -18.18 3.76 -10.37
CA ALA A 77 -16.87 4.27 -10.78
C ALA A 77 -15.90 3.13 -11.12
N VAL A 78 -14.80 3.47 -11.77
CA VAL A 78 -13.69 2.56 -12.09
C VAL A 78 -12.40 3.10 -11.48
N ILE A 79 -11.63 2.20 -10.84
CA ILE A 79 -10.31 2.50 -10.27
C ILE A 79 -9.28 1.50 -10.83
N ASN A 80 -8.17 2.01 -11.35
CA ASN A 80 -7.07 1.20 -11.87
C ASN A 80 -5.71 1.61 -11.29
N SER A 81 -4.75 0.67 -11.27
CA SER A 81 -3.33 1.02 -11.08
C SER A 81 -2.77 1.72 -12.32
N SER A 82 -3.21 1.31 -13.50
CA SER A 82 -2.82 1.93 -14.76
C SER A 82 -3.95 1.82 -15.78
N ALA A 83 -4.46 2.97 -16.23
CA ALA A 83 -5.49 2.98 -17.25
C ALA A 83 -4.92 2.60 -18.61
N GLU A 84 -5.61 1.69 -19.27
CA GLU A 84 -5.38 1.34 -20.66
C GLU A 84 -6.38 2.12 -21.53
N THR A 85 -5.98 2.46 -22.75
CA THR A 85 -6.73 3.38 -23.62
C THR A 85 -8.18 2.94 -23.88
N ILE A 86 -8.47 1.64 -23.95
CA ILE A 86 -9.81 1.11 -24.24
C ILE A 86 -10.74 1.37 -23.06
N VAL A 87 -10.29 1.07 -21.84
CA VAL A 87 -11.05 1.31 -20.60
C VAL A 87 -11.24 2.82 -20.39
N ALA A 88 -10.17 3.61 -20.58
CA ALA A 88 -10.24 5.06 -20.47
C ALA A 88 -11.27 5.65 -21.44
N THR A 89 -11.22 5.23 -22.72
CA THR A 89 -12.20 5.65 -23.73
C THR A 89 -13.61 5.24 -23.34
N GLY A 90 -13.78 3.97 -22.90
CA GLY A 90 -15.07 3.44 -22.45
C GLY A 90 -15.66 4.25 -21.31
N ALA A 91 -14.85 4.58 -20.28
CA ALA A 91 -15.28 5.39 -19.15
C ALA A 91 -15.72 6.80 -19.57
N VAL A 92 -14.94 7.46 -20.45
CA VAL A 92 -15.26 8.82 -20.94
C VAL A 92 -16.55 8.84 -21.75
N ILE A 93 -16.72 7.95 -22.74
CA ILE A 93 -17.93 7.94 -23.58
C ILE A 93 -19.20 7.52 -22.84
N SER A 94 -19.04 6.75 -21.74
CA SER A 94 -20.13 6.28 -20.89
C SER A 94 -20.37 7.17 -19.68
N SER A 95 -19.61 8.27 -19.53
CA SER A 95 -19.64 9.16 -18.37
C SER A 95 -19.50 8.44 -17.03
N ILE A 96 -18.72 7.36 -16.99
CA ILE A 96 -18.39 6.63 -15.78
C ILE A 96 -17.21 7.32 -15.11
N PRO A 97 -17.30 7.77 -13.83
CA PRO A 97 -16.17 8.32 -13.10
C PRO A 97 -15.00 7.33 -13.07
N MET A 98 -13.79 7.79 -13.40
CA MET A 98 -12.62 6.91 -13.43
C MET A 98 -11.35 7.61 -12.96
N ILE A 99 -10.61 6.92 -12.09
CA ILE A 99 -9.29 7.33 -11.59
C ILE A 99 -8.29 6.19 -11.86
N ASP A 100 -7.10 6.53 -12.31
CA ASP A 100 -5.97 5.59 -12.39
C ASP A 100 -4.76 6.05 -11.57
N SER A 101 -3.66 5.30 -11.68
CA SER A 101 -2.45 5.55 -10.88
C SER A 101 -2.70 5.46 -9.36
N VAL A 102 -3.69 4.67 -8.96
CA VAL A 102 -4.00 4.37 -7.56
C VAL A 102 -3.33 3.06 -7.17
N ASP A 103 -2.78 3.00 -5.97
CA ASP A 103 -2.33 1.73 -5.40
C ASP A 103 -3.55 0.87 -5.03
N VAL A 104 -3.99 0.04 -5.96
CA VAL A 104 -5.17 -0.83 -5.78
C VAL A 104 -4.92 -1.96 -4.76
N THR A 105 -3.68 -2.18 -4.31
CA THR A 105 -3.40 -3.17 -3.26
C THR A 105 -3.98 -2.73 -1.92
N LEU A 106 -4.20 -1.43 -1.75
CA LEU A 106 -4.80 -0.84 -0.55
C LEU A 106 -6.33 -0.90 -0.54
N LEU A 107 -6.97 -1.38 -1.61
CA LEU A 107 -8.42 -1.54 -1.72
C LEU A 107 -8.77 -3.03 -1.60
N HIS A 108 -9.70 -3.36 -0.71
CA HIS A 108 -10.21 -4.72 -0.54
C HIS A 108 -11.62 -4.86 -1.11
N ASP A 109 -11.96 -6.08 -1.51
CA ASP A 109 -13.31 -6.38 -1.97
C ASP A 109 -14.33 -6.12 -0.85
N GLY A 110 -15.41 -5.41 -1.18
CA GLY A 110 -16.44 -5.04 -0.22
C GLY A 110 -16.18 -3.76 0.58
N ASP A 111 -15.03 -3.10 0.44
CA ASP A 111 -14.77 -1.80 1.06
C ASP A 111 -15.85 -0.78 0.69
N ASP A 112 -16.21 0.09 1.62
CA ASP A 112 -16.96 1.29 1.33
C ASP A 112 -15.99 2.41 0.95
N VAL A 113 -16.14 2.95 -0.26
CA VAL A 113 -15.26 4.01 -0.76
C VAL A 113 -16.03 5.16 -1.39
N THR A 114 -15.45 6.35 -1.34
CA THR A 114 -15.88 7.52 -2.11
C THR A 114 -14.82 7.84 -3.15
N VAL A 115 -15.24 7.88 -4.41
CA VAL A 115 -14.42 8.28 -5.56
C VAL A 115 -14.78 9.72 -5.91
N ASP A 116 -13.82 10.63 -5.84
CA ASP A 116 -13.92 11.99 -6.37
C ASP A 116 -12.97 12.14 -7.57
N ALA A 117 -13.47 11.75 -8.73
CA ALA A 117 -12.66 11.84 -9.95
C ALA A 117 -12.49 13.28 -10.46
N ASP A 118 -13.19 14.27 -9.92
CA ASP A 118 -12.90 15.68 -10.20
C ASP A 118 -11.64 16.15 -9.48
N ALA A 119 -11.42 15.64 -8.25
CA ALA A 119 -10.24 15.91 -7.43
C ALA A 119 -9.10 14.89 -7.62
N GLY A 120 -9.36 13.76 -8.26
CA GLY A 120 -8.39 12.66 -8.39
C GLY A 120 -8.16 11.88 -7.11
N THR A 121 -9.17 11.73 -6.24
CA THR A 121 -9.04 11.09 -4.94
C THR A 121 -9.97 9.91 -4.76
N VAL A 122 -9.51 8.92 -3.98
CA VAL A 122 -10.30 7.78 -3.49
C VAL A 122 -10.21 7.74 -1.98
N GLU A 123 -11.32 7.88 -1.28
CA GLU A 123 -11.39 7.78 0.17
C GLU A 123 -11.90 6.40 0.58
N ILE A 124 -11.11 5.69 1.39
CA ILE A 124 -11.48 4.38 1.98
C ILE A 124 -12.06 4.66 3.37
N HIS A 125 -13.29 4.22 3.60
CA HIS A 125 -13.99 4.38 4.87
C HIS A 125 -13.78 3.18 5.80
N GLY A 126 -13.96 3.40 7.11
CA GLY A 126 -13.91 2.32 8.11
C GLY A 126 -12.52 1.77 8.42
N VAL A 127 -11.45 2.32 7.84
CA VAL A 127 -10.07 1.90 8.09
C VAL A 127 -9.37 2.77 9.14
N LYS A 128 -8.53 2.14 9.97
CA LYS A 128 -7.66 2.83 10.92
C LYS A 128 -6.28 3.03 10.31
N VAL A 129 -5.80 4.26 10.24
CA VAL A 129 -4.42 4.57 9.82
C VAL A 129 -3.52 4.62 11.05
N ILE A 130 -2.41 3.89 11.01
CA ILE A 130 -1.38 3.91 12.05
C ILE A 130 -0.08 4.42 11.44
N GLU A 131 0.37 5.56 11.93
CA GLU A 131 1.70 6.11 11.62
C GLU A 131 2.74 5.32 12.43
N SER A 132 3.84 4.96 11.78
CA SER A 132 4.95 4.24 12.39
C SER A 132 6.27 4.60 11.71
N SER A 133 7.37 4.28 12.37
CA SER A 133 8.71 4.41 11.80
C SER A 133 9.41 3.06 11.70
N SER A 134 10.39 2.97 10.81
CA SER A 134 11.29 1.83 10.69
C SER A 134 12.70 2.34 10.41
N SER A 135 13.68 1.93 11.22
CA SER A 135 14.99 2.56 11.27
C SER A 135 16.12 1.59 10.97
N VAL A 136 16.90 1.89 9.93
CA VAL A 136 18.19 1.28 9.67
C VAL A 136 19.22 2.02 10.54
N VAL A 137 19.70 1.39 11.60
CA VAL A 137 20.74 1.95 12.49
C VAL A 137 22.09 1.41 12.07
N MET A 138 22.87 2.23 11.38
CA MET A 138 24.19 1.90 10.85
C MET A 138 25.28 2.07 11.90
N ILE A 139 26.11 1.04 12.10
CA ILE A 139 27.34 1.05 12.90
C ILE A 139 28.48 0.60 12.00
N GLY A 140 29.30 1.53 11.53
CA GLY A 140 30.28 1.25 10.48
C GLY A 140 29.59 0.87 9.16
N ASP A 141 29.93 -0.29 8.61
CA ASP A 141 29.39 -0.84 7.35
C ASP A 141 28.18 -1.79 7.54
N ARG A 142 27.71 -1.97 8.76
CA ARG A 142 26.63 -2.88 9.13
C ARG A 142 25.50 -2.16 9.83
N PHE A 143 24.31 -2.77 9.79
CA PHE A 143 23.14 -2.25 10.50
C PHE A 143 22.53 -3.30 11.43
N ILE A 144 21.77 -2.81 12.40
CA ILE A 144 21.11 -3.63 13.42
C ILE A 144 19.85 -4.27 12.82
N MET A 145 19.72 -5.59 13.01
CA MET A 145 18.47 -6.33 12.86
C MET A 145 18.07 -6.92 14.21
N LEU A 146 16.79 -6.83 14.55
CA LEU A 146 16.22 -7.30 15.80
C LEU A 146 15.36 -8.54 15.58
N HIS A 147 15.52 -9.55 16.42
CA HIS A 147 14.74 -10.78 16.36
C HIS A 147 13.55 -10.71 17.32
N ARG A 148 12.36 -10.69 16.76
CA ARG A 148 11.10 -10.61 17.52
C ARG A 148 10.79 -11.93 18.21
N PRO A 149 10.27 -11.93 19.45
CA PRO A 149 9.86 -13.17 20.12
C PRO A 149 8.66 -13.82 19.40
N SER A 150 8.53 -15.13 19.58
CA SER A 150 7.38 -15.90 19.06
C SER A 150 6.03 -15.49 19.67
N THR A 151 6.05 -14.69 20.74
CA THR A 151 4.87 -14.13 21.41
C THR A 151 4.49 -12.73 20.93
N SER A 152 5.24 -12.15 19.99
CA SER A 152 4.92 -10.84 19.44
C SER A 152 3.55 -10.83 18.77
N HIS A 153 2.77 -9.75 18.96
CA HIS A 153 1.46 -9.58 18.34
C HIS A 153 1.53 -9.45 16.81
N SER A 154 2.58 -8.81 16.29
CA SER A 154 2.80 -8.67 14.85
C SER A 154 4.07 -9.39 14.44
N TYR A 155 4.02 -10.18 13.39
CA TYR A 155 5.16 -10.91 12.80
C TYR A 155 6.01 -11.67 13.81
N PRO A 156 5.43 -12.60 14.62
CA PRO A 156 6.17 -13.34 15.65
C PRO A 156 7.32 -14.15 15.05
N GLY A 157 8.47 -14.14 15.74
CA GLY A 157 9.65 -14.92 15.39
C GLY A 157 10.41 -14.42 14.14
N ARG A 158 10.06 -13.24 13.60
CA ARG A 158 10.73 -12.66 12.43
C ARG A 158 11.77 -11.61 12.80
N TRP A 159 12.67 -11.38 11.87
CA TRP A 159 13.65 -10.30 11.96
C TRP A 159 13.08 -8.99 11.41
N SER A 160 13.28 -7.92 12.15
CA SER A 160 12.84 -6.56 11.81
C SER A 160 13.95 -5.54 11.98
N LEU A 161 13.78 -4.40 11.36
CA LEU A 161 14.49 -3.19 11.76
C LEU A 161 13.94 -2.69 13.11
N VAL A 162 14.64 -1.75 13.74
CA VAL A 162 14.10 -0.99 14.88
C VAL A 162 12.84 -0.27 14.40
N SER A 163 11.70 -0.50 15.04
CA SER A 163 10.44 0.04 14.52
C SER A 163 9.36 0.14 15.59
N GLY A 164 8.58 1.21 15.54
CA GLY A 164 7.45 1.40 16.43
C GLY A 164 6.40 2.36 15.92
N LYS A 165 5.32 2.45 16.70
CA LYS A 165 4.16 3.29 16.41
C LYS A 165 4.39 4.69 16.96
N GLY A 166 3.91 5.71 16.24
CA GLY A 166 3.87 7.08 16.74
C GLY A 166 2.95 7.21 17.96
N GLU A 167 3.40 7.94 18.95
CA GLU A 167 2.68 8.22 20.18
C GLU A 167 2.48 9.72 20.37
N GLY A 168 1.37 10.12 21.00
CA GLY A 168 1.17 11.47 21.49
C GLY A 168 1.28 12.61 20.47
N GLY A 169 1.20 12.33 19.17
CA GLY A 169 1.38 13.35 18.11
C GLY A 169 2.83 13.56 17.67
N GLU A 170 3.70 12.59 17.98
CA GLU A 170 5.08 12.55 17.47
C GLU A 170 5.11 12.62 15.93
N THR A 171 6.14 13.28 15.41
CA THR A 171 6.54 13.12 14.00
C THR A 171 7.14 11.72 13.79
N PRO A 172 7.16 11.19 12.57
CA PRO A 172 7.78 9.89 12.29
C PRO A 172 9.27 9.82 12.69
N GLU A 173 10.01 10.95 12.61
CA GLU A 173 11.42 10.99 13.04
C GLU A 173 11.54 10.94 14.56
N GLU A 174 10.69 11.66 15.30
CA GLU A 174 10.65 11.59 16.77
C GLU A 174 10.32 10.18 17.24
N THR A 175 9.35 9.52 16.61
CA THR A 175 9.06 8.10 16.85
C THR A 175 10.30 7.23 16.62
N ALA A 176 11.00 7.41 15.51
CA ALA A 176 12.20 6.65 15.18
C ALA A 176 13.31 6.83 16.23
N ILE A 177 13.55 8.06 16.67
CA ILE A 177 14.55 8.39 17.70
C ILE A 177 14.20 7.72 19.05
N ARG A 178 12.95 7.82 19.47
CA ARG A 178 12.47 7.19 20.70
C ARG A 178 12.62 5.66 20.64
N GLU A 179 12.15 5.01 19.58
CA GLU A 179 12.20 3.56 19.42
C GLU A 179 13.65 3.04 19.35
N ILE A 180 14.56 3.76 18.69
CA ILE A 180 15.99 3.37 18.69
C ILE A 180 16.53 3.36 20.12
N HIS A 181 16.22 4.38 20.91
CA HIS A 181 16.65 4.43 22.30
C HIS A 181 16.01 3.33 23.14
N GLU A 182 14.70 3.08 23.01
CA GLU A 182 13.96 2.09 23.79
C GLU A 182 14.37 0.65 23.48
N GLU A 183 14.53 0.33 22.17
CA GLU A 183 14.84 -1.04 21.75
C GLU A 183 16.34 -1.36 21.77
N THR A 184 17.23 -0.36 21.68
CA THR A 184 18.68 -0.60 21.54
C THR A 184 19.57 0.13 22.55
N GLY A 185 19.01 1.04 23.34
CA GLY A 185 19.77 1.91 24.25
C GLY A 185 20.64 2.97 23.53
N ILE A 186 20.62 3.01 22.19
CA ILE A 186 21.43 3.95 21.41
C ILE A 186 20.75 5.30 21.39
N VAL A 187 21.52 6.38 21.59
CA VAL A 187 21.04 7.77 21.52
C VAL A 187 21.41 8.35 20.17
N VAL A 188 20.40 8.82 19.44
CA VAL A 188 20.51 9.50 18.16
C VAL A 188 19.76 10.83 18.20
N GLU A 189 20.15 11.80 17.39
CA GLU A 189 19.52 13.14 17.39
C GLU A 189 18.75 13.42 16.09
N LYS A 190 19.23 12.86 14.97
CA LYS A 190 18.70 13.15 13.65
C LYS A 190 18.99 12.01 12.67
N ALA A 191 18.06 11.75 11.77
CA ALA A 191 18.26 10.83 10.68
C ALA A 191 19.29 11.34 9.66
N SER A 192 20.11 10.43 9.14
CA SER A 192 21.06 10.68 8.05
C SER A 192 20.34 10.74 6.69
N ALA A 193 19.29 9.92 6.52
CA ALA A 193 18.43 9.92 5.35
C ALA A 193 17.03 9.37 5.69
N THR A 194 16.07 9.68 4.84
CA THR A 194 14.70 9.17 4.89
C THR A 194 14.14 9.06 3.49
N MET A 195 13.06 8.32 3.33
CA MET A 195 12.29 8.22 2.10
C MET A 195 10.79 8.36 2.41
N ASP A 196 9.98 8.48 1.36
CA ASP A 196 8.52 8.52 1.50
C ASP A 196 8.02 7.28 2.23
N ALA A 197 6.95 7.47 3.02
CA ALA A 197 6.36 6.40 3.79
C ALA A 197 5.88 5.26 2.89
N LEU A 198 6.19 4.04 3.29
CA LEU A 198 5.61 2.82 2.73
C LEU A 198 4.23 2.62 3.34
N VAL A 199 3.26 2.33 2.50
CA VAL A 199 1.87 2.10 2.94
C VAL A 199 1.53 0.64 2.72
N VAL A 200 1.07 -0.03 3.77
CA VAL A 200 0.65 -1.44 3.74
C VAL A 200 -0.69 -1.56 4.44
N ARG A 201 -1.57 -2.39 3.90
CA ARG A 201 -2.86 -2.66 4.51
C ARG A 201 -2.95 -4.10 5.00
N GLU A 202 -3.38 -4.25 6.24
CA GLU A 202 -3.75 -5.52 6.88
C GLU A 202 -5.17 -5.38 7.42
N ASP A 203 -6.13 -6.06 6.82
CA ASP A 203 -7.56 -5.96 7.13
C ASP A 203 -8.06 -4.50 7.15
N ASP A 204 -8.53 -4.03 8.30
CA ASP A 204 -9.04 -2.66 8.50
C ASP A 204 -7.95 -1.69 9.00
N ILE A 205 -6.68 -2.12 9.04
CA ILE A 205 -5.55 -1.29 9.46
C ILE A 205 -4.67 -0.96 8.27
N ILE A 206 -4.42 0.33 8.08
CA ILE A 206 -3.42 0.83 7.13
C ILE A 206 -2.21 1.33 7.91
N TRP A 207 -1.08 0.67 7.72
CA TRP A 207 0.21 1.06 8.27
C TRP A 207 0.88 2.02 7.32
N LYS A 208 1.27 3.18 7.84
CA LYS A 208 2.07 4.15 7.13
C LYS A 208 3.43 4.22 7.80
N VAL A 209 4.38 3.50 7.25
CA VAL A 209 5.71 3.28 7.82
C VAL A 209 6.70 4.22 7.16
N THR A 210 7.25 5.17 7.89
CA THR A 210 8.30 6.06 7.38
C THR A 210 9.67 5.45 7.68
N PRO A 211 10.47 5.11 6.64
CA PRO A 211 11.78 4.53 6.82
C PRO A 211 12.87 5.58 6.99
N PHE A 212 13.81 5.34 7.90
CA PHE A 212 14.94 6.21 8.20
C PHE A 212 16.28 5.46 8.20
N ILE A 213 17.39 6.20 7.96
CA ILE A 213 18.74 5.76 8.28
C ILE A 213 19.29 6.67 9.39
N PHE A 214 19.84 6.06 10.40
CA PHE A 214 20.66 6.70 11.43
C PHE A 214 22.07 6.12 11.39
N THR A 215 23.09 6.96 11.44
CA THR A 215 24.49 6.54 11.48
C THR A 215 25.05 6.89 12.84
N VAL A 216 25.62 5.91 13.51
CA VAL A 216 26.25 6.06 14.83
C VAL A 216 27.72 5.66 14.76
N PRO A 217 28.57 6.10 15.72
CA PRO A 217 29.99 5.80 15.72
C PRO A 217 30.28 4.30 15.70
N GLU A 218 31.36 3.92 15.02
CA GLU A 218 31.88 2.55 15.05
C GLU A 218 32.24 2.16 16.50
N GLY A 219 31.93 0.91 16.90
CA GLY A 219 32.13 0.45 18.26
C GLY A 219 30.97 0.75 19.21
N THR A 220 29.86 1.39 18.73
CA THR A 220 28.64 1.49 19.52
C THR A 220 28.06 0.08 19.75
N GLU A 221 27.79 -0.26 21.01
CA GLU A 221 27.22 -1.55 21.39
C GLU A 221 25.73 -1.41 21.72
N PRO A 222 24.82 -2.09 20.97
CA PRO A 222 23.39 -2.09 21.30
C PRO A 222 23.12 -2.86 22.60
N VAL A 223 22.19 -2.31 23.40
CA VAL A 223 21.64 -2.98 24.59
C VAL A 223 20.15 -3.15 24.35
N ILE A 224 19.75 -4.34 23.90
CA ILE A 224 18.35 -4.59 23.56
C ILE A 224 17.47 -4.74 24.80
N ASN A 225 16.21 -4.31 24.67
CA ASN A 225 15.18 -4.48 25.70
C ASN A 225 14.51 -5.87 25.61
N SER A 226 13.50 -6.10 26.47
CA SER A 226 12.77 -7.38 26.52
C SER A 226 11.79 -7.62 25.36
N GLU A 227 11.63 -6.67 24.47
CA GLU A 227 10.75 -6.80 23.28
C GLU A 227 11.41 -7.61 22.17
N ASN A 228 12.73 -7.79 22.24
CA ASN A 228 13.52 -8.54 21.27
C ASN A 228 14.36 -9.63 21.95
N ILE A 229 14.58 -10.75 21.24
CA ILE A 229 15.31 -11.91 21.79
C ILE A 229 16.82 -11.70 21.64
N GLU A 230 17.24 -11.24 20.48
CA GLU A 230 18.63 -11.02 20.09
C GLU A 230 18.70 -9.94 19.00
N TYR A 231 19.91 -9.44 18.75
CA TYR A 231 20.19 -8.61 17.60
C TYR A 231 21.32 -9.20 16.75
N ARG A 232 21.37 -8.80 15.48
CA ARG A 232 22.50 -9.11 14.59
C ARG A 232 22.94 -7.86 13.85
N MET A 233 24.25 -7.76 13.67
CA MET A 233 24.86 -6.80 12.77
C MET A 233 24.90 -7.38 11.36
N CYS A 234 24.10 -6.84 10.47
CA CYS A 234 23.87 -7.34 9.11
C CYS A 234 24.34 -6.37 8.03
N THR A 235 24.69 -6.91 6.90
CA THR A 235 24.78 -6.21 5.61
C THR A 235 23.52 -6.52 4.80
N LEU A 236 23.29 -5.83 3.68
CA LEU A 236 22.14 -6.10 2.82
C LEU A 236 22.12 -7.55 2.32
N SER A 237 23.27 -8.15 2.04
CA SER A 237 23.38 -9.55 1.57
C SER A 237 23.00 -10.58 2.64
N ASP A 238 23.16 -10.26 3.91
CA ASP A 238 22.80 -11.16 5.00
C ASP A 238 21.29 -11.36 5.12
N LEU A 239 20.50 -10.42 4.57
CA LEU A 239 19.03 -10.49 4.62
C LEU A 239 18.44 -11.61 3.75
N ASP A 240 19.17 -12.13 2.77
CA ASP A 240 18.67 -13.16 1.84
C ASP A 240 18.31 -14.49 2.49
N GLY A 241 18.87 -14.78 3.66
CA GLY A 241 18.63 -16.03 4.40
C GLY A 241 17.74 -15.86 5.63
N MET A 242 17.19 -14.66 5.87
CA MET A 242 16.45 -14.34 7.09
C MET A 242 14.94 -14.34 6.85
N ASP A 243 14.16 -14.83 7.83
CA ASP A 243 12.70 -14.66 7.83
C ASP A 243 12.36 -13.24 8.31
N LEU A 244 12.11 -12.36 7.34
CA LEU A 244 11.97 -10.93 7.57
C LEU A 244 10.50 -10.52 7.74
N VAL A 245 10.28 -9.45 8.50
CA VAL A 245 9.03 -8.68 8.41
C VAL A 245 8.88 -8.17 6.96
N PRO A 246 7.67 -8.22 6.37
CA PRO A 246 7.43 -7.78 5.00
C PRO A 246 7.99 -6.38 4.72
N LEU A 247 8.44 -6.14 3.49
CA LEU A 247 9.05 -4.90 3.00
C LEU A 247 10.39 -4.49 3.63
N THR A 248 10.90 -5.20 4.66
CA THR A 248 12.17 -4.86 5.31
C THR A 248 13.33 -4.78 4.31
N LYS A 249 13.50 -5.81 3.46
CA LYS A 249 14.59 -5.84 2.48
C LYS A 249 14.46 -4.74 1.44
N ASP A 250 13.25 -4.47 0.96
CA ASP A 250 12.99 -3.42 -0.03
C ASP A 250 13.25 -2.02 0.55
N ALA A 251 12.85 -1.79 1.81
CA ALA A 251 13.12 -0.56 2.52
C ALA A 251 14.63 -0.33 2.69
N VAL A 252 15.36 -1.35 3.19
CA VAL A 252 16.82 -1.27 3.36
C VAL A 252 17.50 -1.00 2.01
N SER A 253 17.14 -1.74 0.96
CA SER A 253 17.75 -1.59 -0.38
C SER A 253 17.57 -0.18 -0.95
N LYS A 254 16.36 0.38 -0.81
CA LYS A 254 16.06 1.74 -1.29
C LYS A 254 16.79 2.79 -0.47
N LEU A 255 16.77 2.67 0.86
CA LEU A 255 17.44 3.61 1.77
C LEU A 255 18.96 3.60 1.57
N MET A 256 19.59 2.42 1.45
CA MET A 256 21.04 2.31 1.21
C MET A 256 21.46 2.90 -0.13
N GLY A 257 20.56 3.02 -1.09
CA GLY A 257 20.81 3.74 -2.34
C GLY A 257 20.78 5.26 -2.23
N LEU A 258 20.44 5.83 -1.05
CA LEU A 258 20.40 7.27 -0.79
C LEU A 258 21.67 7.79 -0.12
N ILE A 259 22.52 6.93 0.41
CA ILE A 259 23.79 7.22 1.07
C ILE A 259 24.95 6.58 0.30
#